data_c9aa6da445da192cded150e177acf7a6
#
_entry.id   c9aa6da445da192cded150e177acf7a6
#
_cell.length_a   1.000
_cell.length_b   1.000
_cell.length_c   1.000
_cell.angle_alpha   90.00
_cell.angle_beta   90.00
_cell.angle_gamma   90.00
#
_symmetry.space_group_name_H-M   'P 1'
#
loop_
_entity.id
_entity.type
_entity.pdbx_description
1 polymer ?
#
loop_
_entity_poly.entity_id
_entity_poly.type
_entity_poly.pdbx_seq_one_letter_code
_entity_poly.pdbx_strand_id
1 'polypeptide(L)'
;ISSNGLSRLILGYKTDCLNETSLSPVRETTTGDANVLNSIYSGTPFNNMSIPGLRTGDVFDEDYSNQNPYFARISSSPTSTVNDDFDALNPTLFSVFLGLDDFMPFIKSGARSDSLPDPNLFENNYRQMLENLTSGGAKGVISTIPDISSTLYFTTVGWNDLVLDSANNATLNSIYNPLEFYFNVGNNPFM
;
A
#
# COMPACT_ATOMS: atom_id res chain seq x y z
N ILE A 1 8.33 -9.45 -6.06
CA ILE A 1 9.48 -8.98 -6.81
C ILE A 1 10.45 -8.38 -5.81
N SER A 2 11.64 -8.93 -5.73
CA SER A 2 12.66 -8.44 -4.81
C SER A 2 13.49 -7.39 -5.53
N SER A 3 13.48 -6.18 -5.04
CA SER A 3 14.38 -5.15 -5.48
C SER A 3 15.16 -4.61 -4.28
N ASN A 4 16.36 -4.20 -4.49
CA ASN A 4 17.19 -3.51 -3.48
C ASN A 4 17.29 -4.26 -2.13
N GLY A 5 17.46 -5.57 -2.16
CA GLY A 5 17.66 -6.37 -0.97
C GLY A 5 16.38 -6.78 -0.22
N LEU A 6 15.21 -6.39 -0.73
CA LEU A 6 13.94 -6.92 -0.21
C LEU A 6 13.66 -8.27 -0.86
N SER A 7 13.88 -9.36 -0.13
CA SER A 7 13.57 -10.70 -0.60
C SER A 7 12.05 -10.90 -0.73
N ARG A 8 11.63 -11.65 -1.75
CA ARG A 8 10.22 -11.99 -1.95
C ARG A 8 9.71 -12.83 -0.77
N LEU A 9 8.42 -12.75 -0.55
CA LEU A 9 7.75 -13.67 0.37
C LEU A 9 7.50 -15.01 -0.35
N ILE A 10 7.89 -16.08 0.31
CA ILE A 10 7.62 -17.46 -0.09
C ILE A 10 6.91 -18.18 1.05
N LEU A 11 6.23 -19.26 0.73
CA LEU A 11 5.67 -20.15 1.75
C LEU A 11 6.79 -21.00 2.33
N GLY A 12 7.03 -20.89 3.62
CA GLY A 12 8.09 -21.60 4.32
C GLY A 12 7.72 -21.83 5.79
N TYR A 13 8.54 -22.58 6.48
CA TYR A 13 8.32 -22.83 7.90
C TYR A 13 8.89 -21.70 8.75
N LYS A 14 8.12 -21.23 9.70
CA LYS A 14 8.52 -20.23 10.70
C LYS A 14 8.13 -20.71 12.08
N THR A 15 9.04 -20.57 13.01
CA THR A 15 8.78 -20.80 14.44
C THR A 15 8.28 -19.51 15.07
N ASP A 16 7.17 -19.56 15.75
CA ASP A 16 6.56 -18.44 16.45
C ASP A 16 7.12 -18.23 17.87
N CYS A 17 6.57 -17.27 18.59
CA CYS A 17 6.98 -16.96 19.96
C CYS A 17 6.57 -18.04 21.01
N LEU A 18 5.71 -18.97 20.63
CA LEU A 18 5.31 -20.12 21.44
C LEU A 18 6.16 -21.37 21.16
N ASN A 19 7.18 -21.24 20.32
CA ASN A 19 8.05 -22.34 19.88
C ASN A 19 7.33 -23.36 18.96
N GLU A 20 6.19 -22.98 18.38
CA GLU A 20 5.48 -23.80 17.41
C GLU A 20 5.94 -23.46 15.99
N THR A 21 6.22 -24.49 15.20
CA THR A 21 6.65 -24.34 13.82
C THR A 21 5.48 -24.61 12.88
N SER A 22 5.11 -23.58 12.11
CA SER A 22 4.01 -23.67 11.15
C SER A 22 4.40 -23.13 9.79
N LEU A 23 3.63 -23.51 8.78
CA LEU A 23 3.79 -22.99 7.42
C LEU A 23 3.30 -21.52 7.38
N SER A 24 4.18 -20.61 7.04
CA SER A 24 3.93 -19.17 7.08
C SER A 24 4.60 -18.45 5.93
N PRO A 25 4.18 -17.22 5.59
CA PRO A 25 4.96 -16.38 4.70
C PRO A 25 6.31 -16.03 5.34
N VAL A 26 7.39 -16.45 4.71
CA VAL A 26 8.77 -16.13 5.11
C VAL A 26 9.47 -15.40 3.99
N ARG A 27 10.45 -14.58 4.35
CA ARG A 27 11.28 -13.93 3.33
C ARG A 27 12.33 -14.92 2.82
N GLU A 28 12.45 -15.00 1.49
CA GLU A 28 13.53 -15.74 0.87
C GLU A 28 14.88 -15.13 1.28
N THR A 29 15.87 -15.97 1.56
CA THR A 29 17.20 -15.52 2.03
C THR A 29 18.13 -15.09 0.90
N THR A 30 17.74 -15.30 -0.35
CA THR A 30 18.51 -14.88 -1.50
C THR A 30 18.36 -13.38 -1.76
N THR A 31 19.47 -12.72 -2.11
CA THR A 31 19.44 -11.36 -2.63
C THR A 31 18.67 -11.32 -3.95
N GLY A 32 17.73 -10.39 -4.07
CA GLY A 32 16.99 -10.22 -5.31
C GLY A 32 17.88 -9.74 -6.46
N ASP A 33 17.43 -9.99 -7.68
CA ASP A 33 18.10 -9.48 -8.87
C ASP A 33 17.90 -7.96 -8.95
N ALA A 34 19.00 -7.20 -8.93
CA ALA A 34 18.96 -5.74 -9.09
C ALA A 34 18.37 -5.29 -10.43
N ASN A 35 18.41 -6.15 -11.45
CA ASN A 35 17.89 -5.86 -12.79
C ASN A 35 16.35 -5.90 -12.85
N VAL A 36 15.69 -6.41 -11.83
CA VAL A 36 14.21 -6.47 -11.78
C VAL A 36 13.56 -5.09 -11.90
N LEU A 37 14.26 -4.03 -11.50
CA LEU A 37 13.77 -2.66 -11.60
C LEU A 37 14.25 -1.91 -12.84
N ASN A 38 15.04 -2.53 -13.70
CA ASN A 38 15.41 -1.89 -14.96
C ASN A 38 14.17 -1.64 -15.80
N SER A 39 14.17 -0.52 -16.54
CA SER A 39 13.08 -0.20 -17.45
C SER A 39 12.84 -1.35 -18.43
N ILE A 40 11.60 -1.70 -18.61
CA ILE A 40 11.13 -2.68 -19.61
C ILE A 40 10.28 -2.02 -20.70
N TYR A 41 10.21 -0.69 -20.70
CA TYR A 41 9.50 0.06 -21.73
C TYR A 41 10.10 -0.21 -23.10
N SER A 42 9.25 -0.56 -24.07
CA SER A 42 9.64 -0.97 -25.42
C SER A 42 9.02 -0.10 -26.53
N GLY A 43 8.65 1.13 -26.20
CA GLY A 43 8.08 2.09 -27.17
C GLY A 43 6.56 2.24 -27.12
N THR A 44 5.87 1.40 -26.37
CA THR A 44 4.42 1.54 -26.09
C THR A 44 4.17 1.33 -24.60
N PRO A 45 3.27 2.12 -23.98
CA PRO A 45 2.87 1.90 -22.58
C PRO A 45 2.23 0.53 -22.38
N PHE A 46 2.25 0.07 -21.15
CA PHE A 46 1.70 -1.23 -20.79
C PHE A 46 0.19 -1.13 -20.53
N ASN A 47 -0.58 -2.11 -21.02
CA ASN A 47 -2.01 -2.22 -20.72
C ASN A 47 -2.30 -2.44 -19.22
N ASN A 48 -1.35 -3.00 -18.48
CA ASN A 48 -1.44 -3.16 -17.04
C ASN A 48 -0.59 -2.07 -16.36
N MET A 49 -1.27 -1.06 -15.84
CA MET A 49 -0.69 0.06 -15.09
C MET A 49 -0.87 -0.11 -13.58
N SER A 50 -0.94 -1.35 -13.09
CA SER A 50 -1.01 -1.62 -11.65
C SER A 50 0.34 -1.32 -10.99
N ILE A 51 0.41 -0.18 -10.31
CA ILE A 51 1.61 0.32 -9.65
C ILE A 51 1.41 0.22 -8.13
N PRO A 52 2.19 -0.61 -7.43
CA PRO A 52 2.11 -0.68 -5.97
C PRO A 52 2.39 0.67 -5.30
N GLY A 53 1.50 1.09 -4.41
CA GLY A 53 1.63 2.34 -3.67
C GLY A 53 1.18 3.59 -4.43
N LEU A 54 0.54 3.45 -5.60
CA LEU A 54 0.01 4.57 -6.36
C LEU A 54 -1.16 5.22 -5.62
N ARG A 55 -1.03 6.52 -5.37
CA ARG A 55 -2.09 7.37 -4.80
C ARG A 55 -2.73 8.22 -5.88
N THR A 56 -3.89 8.79 -5.61
CA THR A 56 -4.61 9.63 -6.58
C THR A 56 -3.81 10.85 -7.01
N GLY A 57 -3.03 11.44 -6.10
CA GLY A 57 -2.16 12.59 -6.42
C GLY A 57 -0.97 12.24 -7.30
N ASP A 58 -0.45 11.02 -7.16
CA ASP A 58 0.72 10.56 -7.89
C ASP A 58 0.45 10.34 -9.39
N VAL A 59 -0.84 10.22 -9.77
CA VAL A 59 -1.27 9.99 -11.17
C VAL A 59 -0.79 11.11 -12.10
N PHE A 60 -0.67 12.34 -11.58
CA PHE A 60 -0.30 13.54 -12.33
C PHE A 60 1.10 14.07 -11.98
N ASP A 61 1.86 13.33 -11.18
CA ASP A 61 3.20 13.76 -10.74
C ASP A 61 4.26 13.41 -11.79
N GLU A 62 4.90 14.43 -12.37
CA GLU A 62 5.97 14.28 -13.37
C GLU A 62 7.27 13.71 -12.77
N ASP A 63 7.43 13.77 -11.44
CA ASP A 63 8.58 13.21 -10.73
C ASP A 63 8.32 11.81 -10.15
N TYR A 64 7.15 11.25 -10.39
CA TYR A 64 6.75 9.98 -9.77
C TYR A 64 7.65 8.81 -10.13
N SER A 65 8.25 8.79 -11.31
CA SER A 65 9.21 7.74 -11.70
C SER A 65 10.48 7.73 -10.82
N ASN A 66 10.89 8.89 -10.29
CA ASN A 66 12.00 8.96 -9.33
C ASN A 66 11.60 8.51 -7.92
N GLN A 67 10.31 8.58 -7.59
CA GLN A 67 9.77 8.24 -6.28
C GLN A 67 9.34 6.77 -6.19
N ASN A 68 8.86 6.21 -7.31
CA ASN A 68 8.34 4.85 -7.36
C ASN A 68 9.07 3.98 -8.39
N PRO A 69 9.93 3.05 -7.94
CA PRO A 69 10.72 2.20 -8.83
C PRO A 69 9.85 1.25 -9.69
N TYR A 70 8.63 0.94 -9.27
CA TYR A 70 7.72 0.13 -10.07
C TYR A 70 7.16 0.91 -11.24
N PHE A 71 6.88 2.21 -11.05
CA PHE A 71 6.51 3.08 -12.16
C PHE A 71 7.71 3.36 -13.07
N ALA A 72 8.87 3.70 -12.53
CA ALA A 72 10.10 3.90 -13.30
C ALA A 72 10.41 2.73 -14.27
N ARG A 73 10.02 1.52 -13.88
CA ARG A 73 10.22 0.33 -14.71
C ARG A 73 9.39 0.33 -15.98
N ILE A 74 8.18 0.88 -15.94
CA ILE A 74 7.18 0.81 -17.03
C ILE A 74 6.92 2.16 -17.68
N SER A 75 7.35 3.26 -17.05
CA SER A 75 7.14 4.62 -17.56
C SER A 75 7.74 4.82 -18.95
N SER A 76 7.06 5.58 -19.79
CA SER A 76 7.52 5.90 -21.15
C SER A 76 8.73 6.84 -21.15
N SER A 77 8.86 7.67 -20.12
CA SER A 77 10.01 8.56 -19.92
C SER A 77 10.23 8.85 -18.43
N PRO A 78 11.39 9.41 -18.04
CA PRO A 78 11.64 9.81 -16.64
C PRO A 78 10.70 10.88 -16.11
N THR A 79 10.02 11.62 -16.99
CA THR A 79 9.11 12.73 -16.65
C THR A 79 7.67 12.50 -17.10
N SER A 80 7.35 11.31 -17.65
CA SER A 80 5.97 10.97 -17.95
C SER A 80 5.19 10.76 -16.66
N THR A 81 3.96 11.23 -16.64
CA THR A 81 3.01 10.91 -15.58
C THR A 81 2.33 9.57 -15.86
N VAL A 82 1.71 8.99 -14.84
CA VAL A 82 0.86 7.79 -15.03
C VAL A 82 -0.30 8.12 -15.98
N ASN A 83 -0.83 9.36 -15.89
CA ASN A 83 -1.87 9.86 -16.78
C ASN A 83 -1.43 9.87 -18.24
N ASP A 84 -0.23 10.38 -18.53
CA ASP A 84 0.28 10.44 -19.92
C ASP A 84 0.40 9.05 -20.53
N ASP A 85 0.87 8.09 -19.73
CA ASP A 85 1.11 6.73 -20.20
C ASP A 85 -0.21 6.00 -20.48
N PHE A 86 -1.25 6.16 -19.66
CA PHE A 86 -2.54 5.55 -19.99
C PHE A 86 -3.30 6.29 -21.09
N ASP A 87 -3.17 7.62 -21.22
CA ASP A 87 -3.75 8.36 -22.33
C ASP A 87 -3.14 7.93 -23.66
N ALA A 88 -1.83 7.69 -23.70
CA ALA A 88 -1.15 7.20 -24.90
C ALA A 88 -1.63 5.81 -25.36
N LEU A 89 -2.20 5.00 -24.46
CA LEU A 89 -2.84 3.72 -24.83
C LEU A 89 -4.15 3.88 -25.59
N ASN A 90 -4.80 5.03 -25.47
CA ASN A 90 -6.13 5.30 -26.04
C ASN A 90 -7.11 4.13 -25.80
N PRO A 91 -7.38 3.75 -24.53
CA PRO A 91 -8.13 2.57 -24.20
C PRO A 91 -9.58 2.67 -24.65
N THR A 92 -10.18 1.56 -25.06
CA THR A 92 -11.63 1.44 -25.30
C THR A 92 -12.39 0.92 -24.08
N LEU A 93 -11.68 0.19 -23.22
CA LEU A 93 -12.17 -0.35 -21.96
C LEU A 93 -11.10 -0.21 -20.87
N PHE A 94 -11.50 0.17 -19.67
CA PHE A 94 -10.58 0.24 -18.51
C PHE A 94 -11.20 -0.34 -17.24
N SER A 95 -10.35 -0.73 -16.30
CA SER A 95 -10.71 -1.02 -14.92
C SER A 95 -9.80 -0.24 -13.99
N VAL A 96 -10.37 0.40 -12.96
CA VAL A 96 -9.63 1.18 -11.96
C VAL A 96 -9.91 0.65 -10.57
N PHE A 97 -8.84 0.37 -9.84
CA PHE A 97 -8.84 0.17 -8.40
C PHE A 97 -7.76 1.09 -7.82
N LEU A 98 -8.18 2.25 -7.31
CA LEU A 98 -7.28 3.30 -6.82
C LEU A 98 -7.90 3.95 -5.57
N GLY A 99 -7.07 4.51 -4.70
CA GLY A 99 -7.50 5.26 -3.54
C GLY A 99 -7.18 4.59 -2.20
N LEU A 100 -6.92 3.28 -2.15
CA LEU A 100 -6.55 2.61 -0.91
C LEU A 100 -5.21 3.11 -0.37
N ASP A 101 -4.23 3.29 -1.25
CA ASP A 101 -2.88 3.73 -0.87
C ASP A 101 -2.82 5.21 -0.45
N ASP A 102 -3.86 6.01 -0.73
CA ASP A 102 -3.99 7.37 -0.19
C ASP A 102 -4.14 7.37 1.34
N PHE A 103 -4.79 6.35 1.90
CA PHE A 103 -5.06 6.23 3.33
C PHE A 103 -4.01 5.38 4.08
N MET A 104 -3.31 4.49 3.38
CA MET A 104 -2.42 3.52 4.00
C MET A 104 -1.26 4.15 4.79
N PRO A 105 -0.61 5.27 4.40
CA PRO A 105 0.42 5.90 5.23
C PRO A 105 -0.12 6.34 6.60
N PHE A 106 -1.25 7.04 6.62
CA PHE A 106 -1.90 7.45 7.88
C PHE A 106 -2.21 6.26 8.79
N ILE A 107 -2.76 5.21 8.22
CA ILE A 107 -3.15 4.01 8.95
C ILE A 107 -1.93 3.27 9.50
N LYS A 108 -0.89 3.06 8.68
CA LYS A 108 0.35 2.37 9.09
C LYS A 108 1.11 3.13 10.17
N SER A 109 0.99 4.46 10.19
CA SER A 109 1.60 5.29 11.24
C SER A 109 0.84 5.22 12.58
N GLY A 110 -0.29 4.53 12.65
CA GLY A 110 -1.19 4.56 13.80
C GLY A 110 -1.82 5.94 14.01
N ALA A 111 -2.10 6.66 12.93
CA ALA A 111 -2.64 8.02 12.91
C ALA A 111 -1.72 9.07 13.56
N ARG A 112 -0.40 8.86 13.56
CA ARG A 112 0.56 9.70 14.29
C ARG A 112 1.42 10.60 13.42
N SER A 113 1.91 10.12 12.29
CA SER A 113 2.94 10.82 11.49
C SER A 113 2.44 11.36 10.17
N ASP A 114 1.34 10.84 9.68
CA ASP A 114 0.76 11.24 8.39
C ASP A 114 -0.62 11.84 8.59
N SER A 115 -1.07 12.65 7.64
CA SER A 115 -2.42 13.20 7.62
C SER A 115 -3.33 12.35 6.74
N LEU A 116 -4.62 12.40 7.01
CA LEU A 116 -5.62 11.92 6.06
C LEU A 116 -5.51 12.73 4.76
N PRO A 117 -5.76 12.12 3.60
CA PRO A 117 -5.83 12.88 2.36
C PRO A 117 -6.93 13.95 2.43
N ASP A 118 -6.68 15.12 1.85
CA ASP A 118 -7.70 16.15 1.70
C ASP A 118 -8.82 15.62 0.80
N PRO A 119 -10.08 15.56 1.27
CA PRO A 119 -11.19 15.00 0.50
C PRO A 119 -11.42 15.72 -0.83
N ASN A 120 -11.24 17.05 -0.88
CA ASN A 120 -11.44 17.82 -2.11
C ASN A 120 -10.32 17.53 -3.11
N LEU A 121 -9.07 17.44 -2.65
CA LEU A 121 -7.95 17.10 -3.51
C LEU A 121 -8.08 15.67 -4.05
N PHE A 122 -8.45 14.73 -3.19
CA PHE A 122 -8.73 13.35 -3.58
C PHE A 122 -9.83 13.28 -4.64
N GLU A 123 -10.96 13.94 -4.41
CA GLU A 123 -12.07 13.98 -5.38
C GLU A 123 -11.65 14.59 -6.70
N ASN A 124 -10.94 15.73 -6.68
CA ASN A 124 -10.51 16.43 -7.88
C ASN A 124 -9.55 15.56 -8.71
N ASN A 125 -8.55 14.95 -8.09
CA ASN A 125 -7.59 14.08 -8.77
C ASN A 125 -8.30 12.87 -9.40
N TYR A 126 -9.19 12.25 -8.63
CA TYR A 126 -9.95 11.09 -9.10
C TYR A 126 -10.86 11.44 -10.27
N ARG A 127 -11.56 12.58 -10.16
CA ARG A 127 -12.43 13.11 -11.22
C ARG A 127 -11.65 13.41 -12.49
N GLN A 128 -10.54 14.12 -12.39
CA GLN A 128 -9.68 14.46 -13.53
C GLN A 128 -9.16 13.21 -14.24
N MET A 129 -8.69 12.21 -13.50
CA MET A 129 -8.26 10.93 -14.06
C MET A 129 -9.39 10.25 -14.85
N LEU A 130 -10.61 10.22 -14.30
CA LEU A 130 -11.75 9.62 -14.98
C LEU A 130 -12.21 10.39 -16.22
N GLU A 131 -12.17 11.72 -16.16
CA GLU A 131 -12.47 12.58 -17.31
C GLU A 131 -11.47 12.31 -18.44
N ASN A 132 -10.19 12.18 -18.13
CA ASN A 132 -9.16 11.85 -19.13
C ASN A 132 -9.40 10.44 -19.71
N LEU A 133 -9.59 9.43 -18.87
CA LEU A 133 -9.86 8.06 -19.33
C LEU A 133 -11.10 7.93 -20.22
N THR A 134 -12.12 8.75 -19.97
CA THR A 134 -13.37 8.72 -20.74
C THR A 134 -13.42 9.70 -21.90
N SER A 135 -12.45 10.59 -22.04
CA SER A 135 -12.44 11.66 -23.07
C SER A 135 -12.52 11.12 -24.49
N GLY A 136 -11.88 9.96 -24.75
CA GLY A 136 -11.95 9.26 -26.03
C GLY A 136 -13.19 8.36 -26.21
N GLY A 137 -14.15 8.39 -25.29
CA GLY A 137 -15.34 7.53 -25.31
C GLY A 137 -15.13 6.14 -24.72
N ALA A 138 -14.01 5.90 -24.05
CA ALA A 138 -13.75 4.64 -23.34
C ALA A 138 -14.80 4.39 -22.26
N LYS A 139 -15.08 3.13 -22.01
CA LYS A 139 -15.98 2.67 -20.94
C LYS A 139 -15.19 1.88 -19.92
N GLY A 140 -15.61 1.92 -18.66
CA GLY A 140 -14.86 1.24 -17.64
C GLY A 140 -15.63 0.84 -16.40
N VAL A 141 -14.93 0.11 -15.55
CA VAL A 141 -15.40 -0.30 -14.22
C VAL A 141 -14.47 0.30 -13.18
N ILE A 142 -15.06 0.90 -12.16
CA ILE A 142 -14.36 1.47 -11.02
C ILE A 142 -14.72 0.63 -9.80
N SER A 143 -13.72 0.16 -9.09
CA SER A 143 -13.91 -0.50 -7.81
C SER A 143 -14.05 0.55 -6.69
N THR A 144 -14.95 0.32 -5.76
CA THR A 144 -14.98 1.08 -4.51
C THR A 144 -13.78 0.69 -3.63
N ILE A 145 -13.33 1.63 -2.79
CA ILE A 145 -12.34 1.34 -1.76
C ILE A 145 -13.00 0.38 -0.75
N PRO A 146 -12.37 -0.76 -0.44
CA PRO A 146 -12.91 -1.69 0.55
C PRO A 146 -12.89 -1.07 1.95
N ASP A 147 -13.67 -1.63 2.85
CA ASP A 147 -13.52 -1.32 4.27
C ASP A 147 -12.11 -1.71 4.73
N ILE A 148 -11.34 -0.68 5.07
CA ILE A 148 -9.92 -0.81 5.42
C ILE A 148 -9.75 -1.70 6.66
N SER A 149 -10.67 -1.62 7.61
CA SER A 149 -10.65 -2.43 8.83
C SER A 149 -10.80 -3.93 8.57
N SER A 150 -11.38 -4.30 7.44
CA SER A 150 -11.53 -5.70 7.01
C SER A 150 -10.30 -6.26 6.29
N THR A 151 -9.31 -5.42 6.01
CA THR A 151 -8.09 -5.88 5.31
C THR A 151 -7.24 -6.77 6.21
N LEU A 152 -6.46 -7.66 5.60
CA LEU A 152 -5.56 -8.57 6.33
C LEU A 152 -4.59 -7.84 7.26
N TYR A 153 -4.24 -6.59 6.95
CA TYR A 153 -3.39 -5.78 7.81
C TYR A 153 -3.95 -5.62 9.24
N PHE A 154 -5.28 -5.50 9.38
CA PHE A 154 -5.96 -5.33 10.66
C PHE A 154 -6.53 -6.63 11.23
N THR A 155 -6.74 -7.64 10.39
CA THR A 155 -7.42 -8.88 10.81
C THR A 155 -6.47 -10.03 11.08
N THR A 156 -5.19 -9.92 10.66
CA THR A 156 -4.19 -11.00 10.87
C THR A 156 -3.79 -11.15 12.32
N VAL A 157 -3.75 -10.05 13.09
CA VAL A 157 -3.49 -10.07 14.53
C VAL A 157 -4.68 -9.40 15.21
N GLY A 158 -5.44 -10.17 15.96
CA GLY A 158 -6.57 -9.68 16.73
C GLY A 158 -6.12 -8.83 17.92
N TRP A 159 -7.00 -7.99 18.42
CA TRP A 159 -6.72 -7.14 19.59
C TRP A 159 -6.38 -7.92 20.85
N ASN A 160 -6.78 -9.20 20.93
CA ASN A 160 -6.57 -10.11 22.06
C ASN A 160 -5.60 -11.27 21.77
N ASP A 161 -4.90 -11.23 20.63
CA ASP A 161 -3.98 -12.31 20.22
C ASP A 161 -2.64 -12.27 20.97
N LEU A 162 -2.34 -11.15 21.66
CA LEU A 162 -1.15 -11.02 22.45
C LEU A 162 -1.34 -11.68 23.82
N VAL A 163 -0.89 -12.92 23.94
CA VAL A 163 -0.87 -13.64 25.22
C VAL A 163 0.36 -13.23 26.02
N LEU A 164 0.15 -12.61 27.17
CA LEU A 164 1.21 -12.13 28.05
C LEU A 164 1.20 -12.90 29.38
N ASP A 165 2.38 -13.19 29.89
CA ASP A 165 2.53 -13.58 31.30
C ASP A 165 2.38 -12.36 32.21
N SER A 166 2.22 -12.59 33.50
CA SER A 166 1.98 -11.54 34.48
C SER A 166 3.07 -10.47 34.53
N ALA A 167 4.34 -10.81 34.31
CA ALA A 167 5.46 -9.88 34.36
C ALA A 167 5.48 -8.99 33.10
N ASN A 168 5.29 -9.57 31.93
CA ASN A 168 5.24 -8.86 30.67
C ASN A 168 3.98 -7.97 30.59
N ASN A 169 2.85 -8.41 31.13
CA ASN A 169 1.64 -7.62 31.25
C ASN A 169 1.86 -6.37 32.12
N ALA A 170 2.50 -6.52 33.30
CA ALA A 170 2.82 -5.39 34.14
C ALA A 170 3.77 -4.39 33.48
N THR A 171 4.74 -4.87 32.73
CA THR A 171 5.68 -4.04 31.96
C THR A 171 4.96 -3.27 30.85
N LEU A 172 4.12 -3.95 30.07
CA LEU A 172 3.38 -3.31 28.99
C LEU A 172 2.41 -2.25 29.52
N ASN A 173 1.69 -2.57 30.59
CA ASN A 173 0.80 -1.62 31.27
C ASN A 173 1.53 -0.37 31.79
N SER A 174 2.74 -0.52 32.32
CA SER A 174 3.53 0.63 32.77
C SER A 174 3.90 1.56 31.63
N ILE A 175 4.07 1.05 30.42
CA ILE A 175 4.41 1.82 29.22
C ILE A 175 3.17 2.51 28.63
N TYR A 176 2.03 1.83 28.63
CA TYR A 176 0.81 2.31 27.95
C TYR A 176 -0.19 2.98 28.86
N ASN A 177 -0.11 2.83 30.19
CA ASN A 177 -0.95 3.57 31.15
C ASN A 177 -0.98 5.08 30.91
N PRO A 178 0.13 5.75 30.57
CA PRO A 178 0.08 7.18 30.24
C PRO A 178 -0.83 7.50 29.04
N LEU A 179 -1.08 6.54 28.14
CA LEU A 179 -1.93 6.73 26.98
C LEU A 179 -3.43 6.69 27.32
N GLU A 180 -3.83 6.00 28.39
CA GLU A 180 -5.22 6.03 28.87
C GLU A 180 -5.68 7.47 29.20
N PHE A 181 -4.78 8.28 29.70
CA PHE A 181 -5.06 9.68 30.01
C PHE A 181 -5.43 10.50 28.79
N TYR A 182 -4.88 10.17 27.62
CA TYR A 182 -5.13 10.89 26.38
C TYR A 182 -6.32 10.37 25.59
N PHE A 183 -6.59 9.08 25.67
CA PHE A 183 -7.59 8.42 24.83
C PHE A 183 -8.87 8.06 25.58
N ASN A 184 -8.92 8.30 26.88
CA ASN A 184 -10.06 7.96 27.74
C ASN A 184 -10.59 6.53 27.50
N VAL A 185 -9.68 5.60 27.26
CA VAL A 185 -9.98 4.18 27.10
C VAL A 185 -10.20 3.63 28.52
N GLY A 186 -11.44 3.64 28.94
CA GLY A 186 -11.79 3.09 30.26
C GLY A 186 -11.41 1.62 30.35
N ASN A 187 -10.76 1.28 31.44
CA ASN A 187 -10.35 -0.07 31.84
C ASN A 187 -9.35 -0.77 30.90
N ASN A 188 -8.18 -0.93 31.45
CA ASN A 188 -6.98 -1.62 31.00
C ASN A 188 -7.22 -2.56 29.80
N PRO A 189 -6.78 -2.21 28.58
CA PRO A 189 -7.02 -3.02 27.40
C PRO A 189 -6.28 -4.38 27.40
N PHE A 190 -5.44 -4.62 28.43
CA PHE A 190 -4.61 -5.82 28.53
C PHE A 190 -4.96 -6.72 29.74
N MET A 191 -6.12 -6.52 30.37
CA MET A 191 -6.66 -7.46 31.39
C MET A 191 -7.76 -8.33 30.82
#